data_760939ec0fe1914da2e9d7933eebd427
#
_entry.id   760939ec0fe1914da2e9d7933eebd427
#
_cell.length_a   1.000
_cell.length_b   1.000
_cell.length_c   1.000
_cell.angle_alpha   90.00
_cell.angle_beta   90.00
_cell.angle_gamma   90.00
#
_symmetry.space_group_name_H-M   'P 1'
#
loop_
_entity.id
_entity.type
_entity.pdbx_description
1 polymer ?
#
loop_
_entity_poly.entity_id
_entity_poly.type
_entity_poly.pdbx_seq_one_letter_code
_entity_poly.pdbx_strand_id
1 'polypeptide(L)'
;MTATKHWTVDVYIDEHDDDSTRAEARLHTRDAGQITGVGFARRNPHDVNVPEIGDELATSRALSDLAQRLLQTTSEDIEDVTHKPARLSH
;
A
#
# COMPACT_ATOMS: atom_id res chain seq x y z
N MET A 1 -27.61 -15.53 -3.71
CA MET A 1 -27.21 -14.63 -4.82
C MET A 1 -25.88 -14.00 -4.50
N THR A 2 -24.95 -13.98 -5.44
CA THR A 2 -23.62 -13.43 -5.25
C THR A 2 -23.54 -12.06 -5.92
N ALA A 3 -23.02 -11.07 -5.18
CA ALA A 3 -22.72 -9.78 -5.75
C ALA A 3 -21.18 -9.63 -5.82
N THR A 4 -20.69 -9.13 -6.94
CA THR A 4 -19.26 -8.94 -7.14
C THR A 4 -18.94 -7.46 -7.22
N LYS A 5 -17.94 -7.03 -6.45
CA LYS A 5 -17.37 -5.69 -6.54
C LYS A 5 -15.93 -5.82 -7.02
N HIS A 6 -15.46 -4.82 -7.72
CA HIS A 6 -14.11 -4.81 -8.25
C HIS A 6 -13.40 -3.53 -7.83
N TRP A 7 -12.32 -3.67 -7.09
CA TRP A 7 -11.43 -2.58 -6.72
C TRP A 7 -10.10 -2.77 -7.42
N THR A 8 -9.40 -1.68 -7.66
CA THR A 8 -8.09 -1.73 -8.29
C THR A 8 -7.05 -1.06 -7.41
N VAL A 9 -5.83 -1.53 -7.55
CA VAL A 9 -4.65 -0.87 -6.94
C VAL A 9 -3.70 -0.53 -8.06
N ASP A 10 -3.39 0.76 -8.20
CA ASP A 10 -2.37 1.22 -9.13
C ASP A 10 -1.06 1.43 -8.36
N VAL A 11 0.02 0.94 -8.92
CA VAL A 11 1.35 1.08 -8.32
C VAL A 11 2.20 1.98 -9.20
N TYR A 12 2.68 3.07 -8.64
CA TYR A 12 3.58 4.01 -9.28
C TYR A 12 4.97 3.83 -8.70
N ILE A 13 5.94 3.60 -9.55
CA ILE A 13 7.31 3.32 -9.11
C ILE A 13 8.21 4.42 -9.64
N ASP A 14 8.90 5.10 -8.72
CA ASP A 14 9.90 6.11 -9.04
C ASP A 14 11.28 5.56 -8.68
N GLU A 15 12.12 5.40 -9.67
CA GLU A 15 13.51 5.02 -9.46
C GLU A 15 14.35 6.28 -9.37
N HIS A 16 14.96 6.51 -8.20
CA HIS A 16 15.82 7.65 -7.96
C HIS A 16 17.27 7.18 -7.91
N ASP A 17 18.07 7.67 -8.83
CA ASP A 17 19.44 7.22 -8.99
C ASP A 17 19.50 5.70 -9.19
N ASP A 18 20.68 5.12 -9.02
CA ASP A 18 20.86 3.68 -9.20
C ASP A 18 20.59 2.88 -7.94
N ASP A 19 20.29 3.53 -6.81
CA ASP A 19 20.27 2.85 -5.53
C ASP A 19 19.01 3.05 -4.70
N SER A 20 18.06 3.87 -5.13
CA SER A 20 16.83 4.06 -4.34
C SER A 20 15.59 4.02 -5.21
N THR A 21 14.53 3.42 -4.67
CA THR A 21 13.24 3.27 -5.33
C THR A 21 12.13 3.62 -4.36
N ARG A 22 11.14 4.36 -4.83
CA ARG A 22 9.93 4.66 -4.10
C ARG A 22 8.75 4.08 -4.86
N ALA A 23 7.87 3.38 -4.18
CA ALA A 23 6.62 2.91 -4.75
C ALA A 23 5.43 3.51 -4.01
N GLU A 24 4.38 3.81 -4.74
CA GLU A 24 3.13 4.30 -4.19
C GLU A 24 2.01 3.42 -4.71
N ALA A 25 1.28 2.78 -3.79
CA ALA A 25 0.13 1.94 -4.10
C ALA A 25 -1.14 2.71 -3.78
N ARG A 26 -1.99 2.91 -4.79
CA ARG A 26 -3.24 3.67 -4.66
C ARG A 26 -4.43 2.74 -4.86
N LEU A 27 -5.24 2.61 -3.83
CA LEU A 27 -6.46 1.82 -3.90
C LEU A 27 -7.59 2.69 -4.44
N HIS A 28 -8.26 2.19 -5.46
CA HIS A 28 -9.42 2.83 -6.05
C HIS A 28 -10.67 2.02 -5.77
N THR A 29 -11.62 2.62 -5.07
CA THR A 29 -12.92 2.03 -4.81
C THR A 29 -14.00 2.94 -5.39
N ARG A 30 -15.22 2.41 -5.56
CA ARG A 30 -16.33 3.22 -6.07
C ARG A 30 -16.83 4.25 -5.06
N ASP A 31 -16.83 3.88 -3.79
CA ASP A 31 -17.62 4.58 -2.78
C ASP A 31 -16.77 5.37 -1.78
N ALA A 32 -15.47 5.20 -1.80
CA ALA A 32 -14.60 5.81 -0.82
C ALA A 32 -13.53 6.66 -1.49
N GLY A 33 -12.96 7.55 -0.72
CA GLY A 33 -11.79 8.28 -1.14
C GLY A 33 -10.61 7.34 -1.38
N GLN A 34 -9.59 7.88 -1.97
CA GLN A 34 -8.38 7.14 -2.30
C GLN A 34 -7.56 6.87 -1.04
N ILE A 35 -7.18 5.61 -0.84
CA ILE A 35 -6.25 5.21 0.21
C ILE A 35 -4.91 4.88 -0.46
N THR A 36 -3.83 5.41 0.07
CA THR A 36 -2.51 5.28 -0.53
C THR A 36 -1.51 4.74 0.48
N GLY A 37 -0.71 3.76 0.04
CA GLY A 37 0.43 3.26 0.79
C GLY A 37 1.73 3.58 0.07
N VAL A 38 2.82 3.76 0.82
CA VAL A 38 4.13 4.13 0.27
C VAL A 38 5.19 3.17 0.80
N GLY A 39 6.08 2.76 -0.08
CA GLY A 39 7.21 1.92 0.27
C GLY A 39 8.49 2.39 -0.39
N PHE A 40 9.59 2.09 0.26
CA PHE A 40 10.93 2.47 -0.21
C PHE A 40 11.84 1.26 -0.21
N ALA A 41 12.74 1.23 -1.15
CA ALA A 41 13.83 0.25 -1.18
C ALA A 41 15.14 0.97 -1.50
N ARG A 42 16.19 0.54 -0.87
CA ARG A 42 17.52 1.09 -1.08
C ARG A 42 18.51 -0.03 -1.31
N ARG A 43 19.25 0.08 -2.40
CA ARG A 43 20.32 -0.88 -2.70
C ARG A 43 21.55 -0.54 -1.89
N ASN A 44 22.17 -1.56 -1.31
CA ASN A 44 23.51 -1.40 -0.74
C ASN A 44 24.48 -1.11 -1.89
N PRO A 45 25.33 -0.08 -1.77
CA PRO A 45 26.27 0.27 -2.85
C PRO A 45 27.19 -0.86 -3.29
N HIS A 46 27.41 -1.86 -2.44
CA HIS A 46 28.25 -3.01 -2.77
C HIS A 46 27.51 -4.14 -3.48
N ASP A 47 26.20 -4.04 -3.57
CA ASP A 47 25.39 -5.05 -4.24
C ASP A 47 25.30 -4.79 -5.73
N VAL A 48 25.06 -5.85 -6.50
CA VAL A 48 24.81 -5.72 -7.93
C VAL A 48 23.54 -4.92 -8.15
N ASN A 49 23.56 -3.99 -9.09
CA ASN A 49 22.38 -3.19 -9.41
C ASN A 49 21.43 -3.97 -10.32
N VAL A 50 20.33 -4.44 -9.74
CA VAL A 50 19.25 -5.08 -10.48
C VAL A 50 17.97 -4.29 -10.17
N PRO A 51 17.54 -3.37 -11.05
CA PRO A 51 16.43 -2.46 -10.79
C PRO A 51 15.13 -3.17 -10.39
N GLU A 52 14.85 -4.33 -10.99
CA GLU A 52 13.63 -5.09 -10.70
C GLU A 52 13.54 -5.50 -9.22
N ILE A 53 14.67 -5.75 -8.58
CA ILE A 53 14.68 -6.12 -7.16
C ILE A 53 14.22 -4.94 -6.31
N GLY A 54 14.71 -3.75 -6.61
CA GLY A 54 14.27 -2.53 -5.94
C GLY A 54 12.79 -2.26 -6.16
N ASP A 55 12.32 -2.42 -7.39
CA ASP A 55 10.91 -2.22 -7.74
C ASP A 55 10.01 -3.19 -6.97
N GLU A 56 10.36 -4.46 -6.94
CA GLU A 56 9.60 -5.49 -6.23
C GLU A 56 9.56 -5.23 -4.73
N LEU A 57 10.69 -4.88 -4.14
CA LEU A 57 10.78 -4.64 -2.70
C LEU A 57 10.03 -3.38 -2.30
N ALA A 58 10.19 -2.29 -3.03
CA ALA A 58 9.47 -1.05 -2.77
C ALA A 58 7.96 -1.25 -2.92
N THR A 59 7.53 -1.98 -3.95
CA THR A 59 6.12 -2.30 -4.17
C THR A 59 5.56 -3.15 -3.05
N SER A 60 6.30 -4.18 -2.61
CA SER A 60 5.88 -5.01 -1.48
C SER A 60 5.65 -4.17 -0.22
N ARG A 61 6.56 -3.24 0.06
CA ARG A 61 6.43 -2.35 1.21
C ARG A 61 5.28 -1.37 1.07
N ALA A 62 5.05 -0.86 -0.14
CA ALA A 62 3.91 0.02 -0.43
C ALA A 62 2.58 -0.70 -0.23
N LEU A 63 2.47 -1.94 -0.69
CA LEU A 63 1.27 -2.75 -0.51
C LEU A 63 1.03 -3.10 0.96
N SER A 64 2.09 -3.38 1.70
CA SER A 64 2.00 -3.62 3.14
C SER A 64 1.51 -2.37 3.88
N ASP A 65 2.04 -1.21 3.54
CA ASP A 65 1.60 0.06 4.12
C ASP A 65 0.13 0.35 3.76
N LEU A 66 -0.26 0.09 2.51
CA LEU A 66 -1.65 0.23 2.08
C LEU A 66 -2.57 -0.68 2.88
N ALA A 67 -2.17 -1.94 3.09
CA ALA A 67 -2.97 -2.89 3.87
C ALA A 67 -3.18 -2.41 5.30
N GLN A 68 -2.15 -1.86 5.93
CA GLN A 68 -2.25 -1.33 7.29
C GLN A 68 -3.15 -0.10 7.34
N ARG A 69 -3.07 0.80 6.37
CA ARG A 69 -3.93 1.99 6.30
C ARG A 69 -5.38 1.61 6.05
N LEU A 70 -5.62 0.60 5.22
CA LEU A 70 -6.97 0.09 4.99
C LEU A 70 -7.56 -0.50 6.27
N LEU A 71 -6.76 -1.23 7.03
CA LEU A 71 -7.18 -1.79 8.31
C LEU A 71 -7.53 -0.69 9.32
N GLN A 72 -6.73 0.38 9.35
CA GLN A 72 -7.01 1.55 10.17
C GLN A 72 -8.34 2.21 9.79
N THR A 73 -8.59 2.38 8.50
CA THR A 73 -9.85 2.94 7.99
C THR A 73 -11.03 2.06 8.40
N THR A 74 -10.86 0.73 8.35
CA THR A 74 -11.90 -0.21 8.79
C THR A 74 -12.23 -0.02 10.27
N SER A 75 -11.20 0.12 11.11
CA SER A 75 -11.39 0.36 12.54
C SER A 75 -12.15 1.66 12.80
N GLU A 76 -11.79 2.72 12.11
CA GLU A 76 -12.46 4.01 12.23
C GLU A 76 -13.92 3.93 11.79
N ASP A 77 -14.21 3.23 10.71
CA ASP A 77 -15.56 3.03 10.21
C ASP A 77 -16.41 2.23 11.20
N ILE A 78 -15.84 1.22 11.83
CA ILE A 78 -16.52 0.44 12.86
C ILE A 78 -16.82 1.33 14.06
N GLU A 79 -15.87 2.13 14.51
CA GLU A 79 -16.07 3.04 15.64
C GLU A 79 -17.15 4.09 15.33
N ASP A 80 -17.18 4.61 14.10
CA ASP A 80 -18.21 5.57 13.69
C ASP A 80 -19.61 4.98 13.71
N VAL A 81 -19.76 3.70 13.39
CA VAL A 81 -21.06 3.02 13.38
C VAL A 81 -21.47 2.59 14.79
N THR A 82 -20.53 2.06 15.57
CA THR A 82 -20.83 1.45 16.88
C THR A 82 -20.63 2.41 18.05
N HIS A 83 -19.90 3.50 17.87
CA HIS A 83 -19.49 4.43 18.92
C HIS A 83 -18.66 3.74 20.01
N LYS A 84 -17.95 2.69 19.65
CA LYS A 84 -17.07 1.93 20.55
C LYS A 84 -15.70 1.78 19.93
N PRO A 85 -14.62 1.80 20.73
CA PRO A 85 -13.28 1.56 20.20
C PRO A 85 -13.18 0.20 19.50
N ALA A 86 -12.49 0.17 18.38
CA ALA A 86 -12.22 -1.06 17.64
C ALA A 86 -10.72 -1.21 17.43
N ARG A 87 -10.23 -2.44 17.57
CA ARG A 87 -8.83 -2.79 17.28
C ARG A 87 -8.81 -4.00 16.38
N LEU A 88 -8.15 -3.84 15.23
CA LEU A 88 -8.00 -4.90 14.25
C LEU A 88 -6.51 -5.18 14.05
N SER A 89 -6.20 -6.43 13.77
CA SER A 89 -4.83 -6.83 13.48
C SER A 89 -4.73 -7.51 12.12
N HIS A 90 -3.57 -7.41 11.55
CA HIS A 90 -3.23 -8.04 10.28
C HIS A 90 -3.35 -9.54 10.33
#